data_d4d9505dcb4bf745c1ae9466b460209c
#
_entry.id   d4d9505dcb4bf745c1ae9466b460209c
#
_cell.length_a   1.000
_cell.length_b   1.000
_cell.length_c   1.000
_cell.angle_alpha   90.00
_cell.angle_beta   90.00
_cell.angle_gamma   90.00
#
_symmetry.space_group_name_H-M   'P 1'
#
loop_
_entity.id
_entity.type
_entity.pdbx_description
1 polymer ?
#
loop_
_entity_poly.entity_id
_entity_poly.type
_entity_poly.pdbx_seq_one_letter_code
_entity_poly.pdbx_strand_id
1 'polypeptide(L)'
;SSDYLNVYQSESSYKHASAGWELLQRYGAQLRMLTGEELHELEPMLAPSYIRAVMIENQGYATNPYRLIQVLSEQFSQAGGVFLRREVREARVSAGGNVRLNLDLGYVESRNLVVAAGAWSHQITAQLGVRIPLETERGYHVMLAHPEVQPRHVIMESEHKFVATPMEMGIRFAGTAELAGLTASPNYERADILLRLGKRMFPGLSGTEKTEWMGHRPSLPDSRPVIGKCPDIPNVLFAFGHGHRGLIGAPMTGEIIADLMAKRQPKIDITPFRPERF
;
A
#
# COMPACT_ATOMS: atom_id res chain seq x y z
N SER A 1 -13.55 10.03 -11.94
CA SER A 1 -13.83 9.03 -10.89
C SER A 1 -13.84 7.69 -11.55
N SER A 2 -13.28 6.70 -10.94
CA SER A 2 -13.43 5.32 -11.35
C SER A 2 -14.05 4.56 -10.18
N ASP A 3 -14.96 3.66 -10.50
CA ASP A 3 -15.55 2.81 -9.50
C ASP A 3 -14.69 1.55 -9.31
N TYR A 4 -14.88 0.86 -8.20
CA TYR A 4 -14.12 -0.33 -7.84
C TYR A 4 -15.07 -1.53 -7.79
N LEU A 5 -14.78 -2.56 -8.57
CA LEU A 5 -15.62 -3.75 -8.67
C LEU A 5 -15.07 -4.89 -7.80
N ASN A 6 -15.93 -5.51 -7.01
CA ASN A 6 -15.66 -6.78 -6.35
C ASN A 6 -16.53 -7.85 -7.05
N VAL A 7 -15.92 -8.78 -7.75
CA VAL A 7 -16.61 -9.77 -8.57
C VAL A 7 -16.63 -11.15 -7.94
N TYR A 8 -17.69 -11.91 -8.19
CA TYR A 8 -17.98 -13.22 -7.60
C TYR A 8 -18.36 -14.23 -8.65
N GLN A 9 -17.83 -15.45 -8.52
CA GLN A 9 -18.18 -16.59 -9.39
C GLN A 9 -19.31 -17.45 -8.80
N SER A 10 -19.66 -17.26 -7.52
CA SER A 10 -20.72 -18.04 -6.87
C SER A 10 -21.64 -17.18 -6.00
N GLU A 11 -22.92 -17.54 -5.97
CA GLU A 11 -23.91 -16.95 -5.05
C GLU A 11 -23.52 -17.16 -3.58
N SER A 12 -22.85 -18.27 -3.27
CA SER A 12 -22.39 -18.57 -1.90
C SER A 12 -21.35 -17.57 -1.44
N SER A 13 -20.30 -17.31 -2.26
CA SER A 13 -19.26 -16.33 -1.94
C SER A 13 -19.83 -14.92 -1.83
N TYR A 14 -20.74 -14.55 -2.73
CA TYR A 14 -21.43 -13.27 -2.70
C TYR A 14 -22.22 -13.07 -1.40
N LYS A 15 -23.06 -14.07 -1.00
CA LYS A 15 -23.83 -14.02 0.23
C LYS A 15 -22.93 -14.01 1.48
N HIS A 16 -21.82 -14.73 1.46
CA HIS A 16 -20.87 -14.74 2.59
C HIS A 16 -20.24 -13.36 2.86
N ALA A 17 -20.09 -12.55 1.82
CA ALA A 17 -19.54 -11.20 1.92
C ALA A 17 -20.56 -10.12 2.36
N SER A 18 -21.87 -10.44 2.43
CA SER A 18 -22.96 -9.46 2.64
C SER A 18 -22.79 -8.62 3.91
N ALA A 19 -22.46 -9.26 5.05
CA ALA A 19 -22.27 -8.55 6.32
C ALA A 19 -21.14 -7.50 6.26
N GLY A 20 -20.07 -7.76 5.49
CA GLY A 20 -18.99 -6.80 5.26
C GLY A 20 -19.46 -5.61 4.43
N TRP A 21 -20.30 -5.84 3.42
CA TRP A 21 -20.86 -4.79 2.60
C TRP A 21 -21.85 -3.91 3.36
N GLU A 22 -22.72 -4.52 4.17
CA GLU A 22 -23.62 -3.79 5.06
C GLU A 22 -22.84 -2.90 6.04
N LEU A 23 -21.73 -3.41 6.58
CA LEU A 23 -20.88 -2.62 7.46
C LEU A 23 -20.29 -1.41 6.73
N LEU A 24 -19.77 -1.59 5.51
CA LEU A 24 -19.22 -0.49 4.72
C LEU A 24 -20.29 0.56 4.40
N GLN A 25 -21.52 0.16 4.08
CA GLN A 25 -22.64 1.08 3.86
C GLN A 25 -22.95 1.91 5.11
N ARG A 26 -22.94 1.30 6.30
CA ARG A 26 -23.12 2.02 7.57
C ARG A 26 -22.05 3.08 7.81
N TYR A 27 -20.85 2.87 7.28
CA TYR A 27 -19.75 3.86 7.31
C TYR A 27 -19.73 4.80 6.10
N GLY A 28 -20.83 4.87 5.33
CA GLY A 28 -21.01 5.85 4.27
C GLY A 28 -20.49 5.44 2.88
N ALA A 29 -20.05 4.18 2.70
CA ALA A 29 -19.69 3.71 1.37
C ALA A 29 -20.93 3.62 0.48
N GLN A 30 -20.84 4.18 -0.73
CA GLN A 30 -21.87 4.05 -1.76
C GLN A 30 -21.63 2.76 -2.53
N LEU A 31 -22.57 1.82 -2.40
CA LEU A 31 -22.46 0.49 -3.01
C LEU A 31 -23.62 0.25 -3.98
N ARG A 32 -23.30 -0.31 -5.14
CA ARG A 32 -24.27 -0.82 -6.10
C ARG A 32 -24.07 -2.32 -6.31
N MET A 33 -25.11 -3.10 -6.05
CA MET A 33 -25.14 -4.53 -6.28
C MET A 33 -25.46 -4.80 -7.74
N LEU A 34 -24.64 -5.60 -8.44
CA LEU A 34 -24.78 -5.88 -9.85
C LEU A 34 -25.10 -7.34 -10.09
N THR A 35 -26.03 -7.59 -11.01
CA THR A 35 -26.25 -8.90 -11.62
C THR A 35 -25.09 -9.25 -12.56
N GLY A 36 -25.03 -10.50 -13.03
CA GLY A 36 -24.05 -10.90 -14.05
C GLY A 36 -24.23 -10.14 -15.36
N GLU A 37 -25.47 -9.88 -15.79
CA GLU A 37 -25.77 -9.12 -16.99
C GLU A 37 -25.25 -7.68 -16.92
N GLU A 38 -25.61 -6.94 -15.85
CA GLU A 38 -25.10 -5.59 -15.60
C GLU A 38 -23.57 -5.54 -15.49
N LEU A 39 -22.95 -6.55 -14.86
CA LEU A 39 -21.51 -6.66 -14.76
C LEU A 39 -20.85 -6.80 -16.15
N HIS A 40 -21.40 -7.65 -17.03
CA HIS A 40 -20.85 -7.87 -18.36
C HIS A 40 -21.13 -6.71 -19.33
N GLU A 41 -22.16 -5.91 -19.11
CA GLU A 41 -22.33 -4.61 -19.81
C GLU A 41 -21.23 -3.62 -19.44
N LEU A 42 -20.84 -3.57 -18.17
CA LEU A 42 -19.76 -2.71 -17.69
C LEU A 42 -18.37 -3.21 -18.11
N GLU A 43 -18.14 -4.52 -17.99
CA GLU A 43 -16.87 -5.19 -18.28
C GLU A 43 -17.05 -6.34 -19.28
N PRO A 44 -17.26 -6.05 -20.59
CA PRO A 44 -17.60 -7.07 -21.57
C PRO A 44 -16.49 -8.09 -21.84
N MET A 45 -15.25 -7.80 -21.45
CA MET A 45 -14.11 -8.70 -21.63
C MET A 45 -13.90 -9.66 -20.45
N LEU A 46 -14.68 -9.49 -19.38
CA LEU A 46 -14.63 -10.36 -18.21
C LEU A 46 -15.20 -11.74 -18.51
N ALA A 47 -14.62 -12.79 -17.94
CA ALA A 47 -15.09 -14.16 -18.15
C ALA A 47 -16.56 -14.35 -17.71
N PRO A 48 -17.39 -15.08 -18.49
CA PRO A 48 -18.81 -15.27 -18.18
C PRO A 48 -19.10 -15.99 -16.84
N SER A 49 -18.07 -16.59 -16.24
CA SER A 49 -18.18 -17.24 -14.93
C SER A 49 -18.44 -16.29 -13.76
N TYR A 50 -18.24 -14.99 -13.95
CA TYR A 50 -18.54 -13.99 -12.91
C TYR A 50 -20.01 -13.59 -12.99
N ILE A 51 -20.78 -13.96 -11.97
CA ILE A 51 -22.25 -13.88 -11.96
C ILE A 51 -22.82 -12.78 -11.07
N ARG A 52 -21.97 -12.18 -10.21
CA ARG A 52 -22.33 -11.10 -9.29
C ARG A 52 -21.18 -10.13 -9.15
N ALA A 53 -21.51 -8.87 -8.85
CA ALA A 53 -20.53 -7.92 -8.38
C ALA A 53 -21.10 -6.95 -7.34
N VAL A 54 -20.21 -6.37 -6.54
CA VAL A 54 -20.47 -5.18 -5.74
C VAL A 54 -19.56 -4.07 -6.23
N MET A 55 -20.16 -3.01 -6.72
CA MET A 55 -19.46 -1.81 -7.13
C MET A 55 -19.39 -0.81 -5.96
N ILE A 56 -18.20 -0.37 -5.65
CA ILE A 56 -17.96 0.73 -4.70
C ILE A 56 -17.79 1.98 -5.54
N GLU A 57 -18.73 2.90 -5.41
CA GLU A 57 -18.77 4.12 -6.23
C GLU A 57 -17.81 5.20 -5.71
N ASN A 58 -17.47 6.14 -6.58
CA ASN A 58 -16.67 7.33 -6.26
C ASN A 58 -15.27 7.00 -5.68
N GLN A 59 -14.66 5.94 -6.17
CA GLN A 59 -13.30 5.58 -5.82
C GLN A 59 -12.29 6.25 -6.76
N GLY A 60 -11.02 6.04 -6.44
CA GLY A 60 -9.91 6.44 -7.28
C GLY A 60 -8.74 5.46 -7.14
N TYR A 61 -7.89 5.42 -8.14
CA TYR A 61 -6.65 4.65 -8.10
C TYR A 61 -5.54 5.40 -8.84
N ALA A 62 -4.30 5.07 -8.51
CA ALA A 62 -3.15 5.62 -9.20
C ALA A 62 -2.84 4.76 -10.43
N THR A 63 -2.98 5.33 -11.62
CA THR A 63 -2.65 4.67 -12.88
C THR A 63 -1.13 4.45 -13.04
N ASN A 64 -0.32 5.29 -12.39
CA ASN A 64 1.13 5.17 -12.36
C ASN A 64 1.70 5.67 -11.01
N PRO A 65 1.76 4.80 -9.98
CA PRO A 65 2.30 5.18 -8.67
C PRO A 65 3.78 5.63 -8.72
N TYR A 66 4.56 5.07 -9.65
CA TYR A 66 5.96 5.44 -9.82
C TYR A 66 6.09 6.90 -10.28
N ARG A 67 5.33 7.31 -11.31
CA ARG A 67 5.31 8.70 -11.77
C ARG A 67 4.86 9.67 -10.69
N LEU A 68 3.87 9.27 -9.88
CA LEU A 68 3.44 10.09 -8.73
C LEU A 68 4.61 10.37 -7.77
N ILE A 69 5.39 9.35 -7.42
CA ILE A 69 6.56 9.52 -6.54
C ILE A 69 7.66 10.36 -7.20
N GLN A 70 7.87 10.21 -8.51
CA GLN A 70 8.84 11.05 -9.24
C GLN A 70 8.45 12.53 -9.16
N VAL A 71 7.18 12.87 -9.46
CA VAL A 71 6.68 14.25 -9.39
C VAL A 71 6.81 14.82 -7.97
N LEU A 72 6.46 14.05 -6.95
CA LEU A 72 6.61 14.47 -5.55
C LEU A 72 8.09 14.69 -5.18
N SER A 73 8.98 13.85 -5.68
CA SER A 73 10.43 13.98 -5.47
C SER A 73 10.99 15.24 -6.13
N GLU A 74 10.54 15.54 -7.35
CA GLU A 74 10.91 16.77 -8.06
C GLU A 74 10.44 18.01 -7.31
N GLN A 75 9.18 18.02 -6.85
CA GLN A 75 8.64 19.14 -6.06
C GLN A 75 9.39 19.32 -4.73
N PHE A 76 9.75 18.22 -4.05
CA PHE A 76 10.58 18.28 -2.84
C PHE A 76 11.94 18.92 -3.12
N SER A 77 12.61 18.53 -4.22
CA SER A 77 13.90 19.11 -4.60
C SER A 77 13.80 20.58 -4.98
N GLN A 78 12.74 20.98 -5.71
CA GLN A 78 12.47 22.37 -6.06
C GLN A 78 12.20 23.24 -4.83
N ALA A 79 11.62 22.65 -3.78
CA ALA A 79 11.42 23.31 -2.49
C ALA A 79 12.70 23.36 -1.61
N GLY A 80 13.85 22.96 -2.14
CA GLY A 80 15.15 22.98 -1.45
C GLY A 80 15.47 21.70 -0.67
N GLY A 81 14.66 20.65 -0.82
CA GLY A 81 14.94 19.34 -0.22
C GLY A 81 16.11 18.63 -0.91
N VAL A 82 16.84 17.82 -0.17
CA VAL A 82 18.01 17.07 -0.67
C VAL A 82 17.78 15.58 -0.50
N PHE A 83 17.95 14.81 -1.59
CA PHE A 83 17.96 13.36 -1.56
C PHE A 83 19.40 12.85 -1.42
N LEU A 84 19.65 12.06 -0.38
CA LEU A 84 20.88 11.31 -0.20
C LEU A 84 20.62 9.82 -0.41
N ARG A 85 21.13 9.27 -1.50
CA ARG A 85 21.04 7.82 -1.73
C ARG A 85 22.11 7.11 -0.92
N ARG A 86 21.77 6.80 0.35
CA ARG A 86 22.64 6.17 1.33
C ARG A 86 21.87 5.15 2.15
N GLU A 87 22.57 4.15 2.62
CA GLU A 87 22.06 3.20 3.61
C GLU A 87 22.29 3.75 5.01
N VAL A 88 21.23 3.87 5.80
CA VAL A 88 21.32 4.20 7.24
C VAL A 88 21.64 2.91 8.00
N ARG A 89 22.84 2.85 8.60
CA ARG A 89 23.30 1.70 9.38
C ARG A 89 22.99 1.85 10.86
N GLU A 90 23.01 3.07 11.35
CA GLU A 90 22.80 3.34 12.76
C GLU A 90 22.16 4.70 13.00
N ALA A 91 21.26 4.75 13.98
CA ALA A 91 20.66 5.99 14.47
C ALA A 91 20.94 6.14 15.97
N ARG A 92 21.50 7.28 16.38
CA ARG A 92 21.81 7.60 17.77
C ARG A 92 21.42 9.02 18.12
N VAL A 93 21.11 9.26 19.38
CA VAL A 93 20.98 10.63 19.92
C VAL A 93 22.35 11.06 20.46
N SER A 94 22.82 12.21 20.00
CA SER A 94 24.08 12.81 20.48
C SER A 94 23.90 13.45 21.88
N ALA A 95 24.99 13.70 22.56
CA ALA A 95 24.96 14.37 23.88
C ALA A 95 24.29 15.76 23.84
N GLY A 96 24.28 16.42 22.68
CA GLY A 96 23.62 17.70 22.46
C GLY A 96 22.14 17.59 22.09
N GLY A 97 21.55 16.37 22.09
CA GLY A 97 20.15 16.12 21.76
C GLY A 97 19.86 16.03 20.25
N ASN A 98 20.83 16.25 19.38
CA ASN A 98 20.67 16.02 17.93
C ASN A 98 20.65 14.53 17.62
N VAL A 99 20.02 14.16 16.51
CA VAL A 99 20.06 12.78 16.00
C VAL A 99 21.19 12.65 14.98
N ARG A 100 22.05 11.67 15.19
CA ARG A 100 23.11 11.29 14.25
C ARG A 100 22.75 9.98 13.56
N LEU A 101 22.81 10.01 12.24
CA LEU A 101 22.66 8.84 11.39
C LEU A 101 24.02 8.48 10.80
N ASN A 102 24.57 7.33 11.17
CA ASN A 102 25.73 6.76 10.53
C ASN A 102 25.27 6.03 9.25
N LEU A 103 25.89 6.38 8.14
CA LEU A 103 25.56 5.87 6.80
C LEU A 103 26.59 4.82 6.37
N ASP A 104 26.33 4.18 5.23
CA ASP A 104 27.33 3.35 4.54
C ASP A 104 28.61 4.14 4.22
N LEU A 105 28.49 5.45 4.00
CA LEU A 105 29.59 6.38 3.84
C LEU A 105 29.30 7.70 4.57
N GLY A 106 30.06 7.98 5.63
CA GLY A 106 29.93 9.19 6.42
C GLY A 106 28.75 9.19 7.39
N TYR A 107 28.30 10.36 7.78
CA TYR A 107 27.17 10.53 8.69
C TYR A 107 26.39 11.82 8.40
N VAL A 108 25.18 11.89 8.90
CA VAL A 108 24.34 13.10 8.91
C VAL A 108 23.94 13.39 10.36
N GLU A 109 24.00 14.65 10.76
CA GLU A 109 23.39 15.13 12.01
C GLU A 109 22.22 16.05 11.72
N SER A 110 21.14 15.87 12.48
CA SER A 110 19.94 16.69 12.34
C SER A 110 19.31 16.94 13.71
N ARG A 111 18.61 18.09 13.85
CA ARG A 111 17.82 18.38 15.05
C ARG A 111 16.62 17.45 15.17
N ASN A 112 16.02 17.05 14.06
CA ASN A 112 14.84 16.20 14.04
C ASN A 112 15.06 15.01 13.10
N LEU A 113 14.44 13.89 13.40
CA LEU A 113 14.39 12.69 12.55
C LEU A 113 12.94 12.26 12.34
N VAL A 114 12.58 11.93 11.11
CA VAL A 114 11.36 11.18 10.79
C VAL A 114 11.76 9.80 10.28
N VAL A 115 11.37 8.76 11.00
CA VAL A 115 11.57 7.38 10.56
C VAL A 115 10.39 6.99 9.67
N ALA A 116 10.64 6.86 8.36
CA ALA A 116 9.65 6.50 7.34
C ALA A 116 10.21 5.41 6.40
N ALA A 117 10.97 4.45 6.96
CA ALA A 117 11.71 3.42 6.23
C ALA A 117 10.89 2.17 5.91
N GLY A 118 9.54 2.27 5.86
CA GLY A 118 8.65 1.16 5.51
C GLY A 118 8.88 -0.06 6.40
N ALA A 119 9.06 -1.23 5.80
CA ALA A 119 9.26 -2.49 6.53
C ALA A 119 10.58 -2.56 7.30
N TRP A 120 11.55 -1.70 7.00
CA TRP A 120 12.84 -1.62 7.73
C TRP A 120 12.82 -0.69 8.93
N SER A 121 11.72 0.03 9.16
CA SER A 121 11.62 1.03 10.25
C SER A 121 11.89 0.42 11.63
N HIS A 122 11.49 -0.84 11.88
CA HIS A 122 11.70 -1.50 13.17
C HIS A 122 13.18 -1.65 13.54
N GLN A 123 14.08 -1.73 12.54
CA GLN A 123 15.53 -1.82 12.79
C GLN A 123 16.07 -0.49 13.34
N ILE A 124 15.54 0.63 12.86
CA ILE A 124 15.92 1.97 13.32
C ILE A 124 15.29 2.27 14.69
N THR A 125 13.99 1.95 14.87
CA THR A 125 13.32 2.21 16.15
C THR A 125 13.91 1.39 17.30
N ALA A 126 14.35 0.15 17.04
CA ALA A 126 15.03 -0.68 18.04
C ALA A 126 16.34 -0.06 18.54
N GLN A 127 17.11 0.58 17.64
CA GLN A 127 18.35 1.31 18.01
C GLN A 127 18.06 2.56 18.85
N LEU A 128 16.86 3.13 18.73
CA LEU A 128 16.37 4.25 19.50
C LEU A 128 15.62 3.82 20.79
N GLY A 129 15.70 2.53 21.15
CA GLY A 129 15.09 1.97 22.36
C GLY A 129 13.61 1.61 22.24
N VAL A 130 12.98 1.78 21.06
CA VAL A 130 11.55 1.52 20.87
C VAL A 130 11.34 0.26 20.03
N ARG A 131 10.66 -0.73 20.61
CA ARG A 131 10.32 -1.98 19.92
C ARG A 131 8.90 -1.92 19.39
N ILE A 132 8.76 -1.99 18.07
CA ILE A 132 7.49 -2.02 17.39
C ILE A 132 7.35 -3.40 16.70
N PRO A 133 6.21 -4.11 16.87
CA PRO A 133 5.98 -5.43 16.28
C PRO A 133 5.64 -5.32 14.78
N LEU A 134 6.56 -4.74 14.01
CA LEU A 134 6.42 -4.55 12.57
C LEU A 134 6.90 -5.80 11.86
N GLU A 135 6.03 -6.39 11.06
CA GLU A 135 6.35 -7.52 10.20
C GLU A 135 6.19 -7.13 8.71
N THR A 136 6.83 -7.87 7.83
CA THR A 136 6.68 -7.67 6.41
C THR A 136 5.76 -8.71 5.78
N GLU A 137 4.67 -8.26 5.17
CA GLU A 137 3.86 -9.07 4.26
C GLU A 137 4.32 -8.83 2.83
N ARG A 138 5.00 -9.80 2.23
CA ARG A 138 5.44 -9.68 0.85
C ARG A 138 4.26 -9.82 -0.08
N GLY A 139 4.09 -8.85 -0.97
CA GLY A 139 3.09 -8.88 -2.03
C GLY A 139 3.75 -8.98 -3.39
N TYR A 140 3.12 -9.72 -4.27
CA TYR A 140 3.62 -9.91 -5.62
C TYR A 140 2.67 -9.28 -6.63
N HIS A 141 3.20 -8.87 -7.76
CA HIS A 141 2.38 -8.56 -8.92
C HIS A 141 3.07 -9.01 -10.21
N VAL A 142 2.25 -9.22 -11.22
CA VAL A 142 2.64 -9.31 -12.61
C VAL A 142 1.99 -8.17 -13.38
N MET A 143 2.78 -7.53 -14.23
CA MET A 143 2.34 -6.49 -15.14
C MET A 143 2.47 -7.01 -16.56
N LEU A 144 1.41 -6.85 -17.36
CA LEU A 144 1.43 -7.11 -18.79
C LEU A 144 1.39 -5.78 -19.54
N ALA A 145 2.44 -5.54 -20.34
CA ALA A 145 2.48 -4.40 -21.26
C ALA A 145 1.64 -4.70 -22.50
N HIS A 146 0.98 -3.67 -23.03
CA HIS A 146 0.20 -3.76 -24.28
C HIS A 146 -0.77 -4.96 -24.34
N PRO A 147 -1.62 -5.17 -23.32
CA PRO A 147 -2.54 -6.30 -23.32
C PRO A 147 -3.65 -6.07 -24.35
N GLU A 148 -4.15 -7.18 -24.95
CA GLU A 148 -5.29 -7.17 -25.86
C GLU A 148 -6.61 -6.85 -25.15
N VAL A 149 -6.63 -7.06 -23.84
CA VAL A 149 -7.76 -6.80 -22.95
C VAL A 149 -7.34 -5.80 -21.90
N GLN A 150 -8.11 -4.74 -21.74
CA GLN A 150 -7.91 -3.77 -20.68
C GLN A 150 -9.23 -3.53 -19.95
N PRO A 151 -9.32 -3.85 -18.64
CA PRO A 151 -10.52 -3.57 -17.87
C PRO A 151 -10.76 -2.06 -17.77
N ARG A 152 -12.01 -1.66 -17.69
CA ARG A 152 -12.43 -0.26 -17.51
C ARG A 152 -12.35 0.18 -16.05
N HIS A 153 -12.44 -0.79 -15.14
CA HIS A 153 -12.43 -0.57 -13.68
C HIS A 153 -11.29 -1.35 -13.01
N VAL A 154 -11.00 -0.98 -11.78
CA VAL A 154 -10.22 -1.85 -10.89
C VAL A 154 -11.12 -2.97 -10.42
N ILE A 155 -10.70 -4.22 -10.62
CA ILE A 155 -11.51 -5.40 -10.32
C ILE A 155 -10.81 -6.27 -9.26
N MET A 156 -11.45 -6.43 -8.10
CA MET A 156 -11.09 -7.39 -7.07
C MET A 156 -11.80 -8.71 -7.34
N GLU A 157 -11.07 -9.75 -7.52
CA GLU A 157 -11.58 -11.12 -7.57
C GLU A 157 -11.70 -11.67 -6.13
N SER A 158 -12.92 -11.97 -5.72
CA SER A 158 -13.26 -12.20 -4.31
C SER A 158 -12.92 -13.60 -3.82
N GLU A 159 -12.86 -14.62 -4.67
CA GLU A 159 -12.55 -16.00 -4.32
C GLU A 159 -11.03 -16.21 -4.08
N HIS A 160 -10.17 -15.73 -4.98
CA HIS A 160 -8.72 -15.91 -4.92
C HIS A 160 -7.98 -14.68 -4.37
N LYS A 161 -8.70 -13.59 -4.07
CA LYS A 161 -8.17 -12.38 -3.43
C LYS A 161 -7.03 -11.71 -4.20
N PHE A 162 -7.22 -11.49 -5.49
CA PHE A 162 -6.31 -10.71 -6.32
C PHE A 162 -7.03 -9.56 -7.03
N VAL A 163 -6.28 -8.56 -7.44
CA VAL A 163 -6.81 -7.34 -8.08
C VAL A 163 -6.24 -7.21 -9.48
N ALA A 164 -7.13 -7.01 -10.46
CA ALA A 164 -6.79 -6.54 -11.79
C ALA A 164 -6.92 -5.01 -11.82
N THR A 165 -5.86 -4.32 -12.18
CA THR A 165 -5.82 -2.86 -12.22
C THR A 165 -5.40 -2.39 -13.61
N PRO A 166 -6.22 -1.58 -14.31
CA PRO A 166 -5.77 -0.90 -15.51
C PRO A 166 -4.71 0.15 -15.14
N MET A 167 -3.54 0.03 -15.73
CA MET A 167 -2.42 0.93 -15.49
C MET A 167 -2.08 1.71 -16.77
N GLU A 168 -1.37 2.80 -16.63
CA GLU A 168 -0.87 3.58 -17.77
C GLU A 168 -0.01 2.73 -18.74
N MET A 169 0.72 1.76 -18.20
CA MET A 169 1.62 0.88 -18.95
C MET A 169 1.01 -0.49 -19.27
N GLY A 170 -0.27 -0.72 -19.03
CA GLY A 170 -0.94 -2.01 -19.32
C GLY A 170 -1.87 -2.50 -18.20
N ILE A 171 -1.93 -3.79 -17.95
CA ILE A 171 -2.73 -4.38 -16.88
C ILE A 171 -1.85 -4.99 -15.79
N ARG A 172 -2.17 -4.71 -14.53
CA ARG A 172 -1.47 -5.28 -13.37
C ARG A 172 -2.38 -6.23 -12.61
N PHE A 173 -1.91 -7.46 -12.42
CA PHE A 173 -2.51 -8.41 -11.48
C PHE A 173 -1.67 -8.43 -10.20
N ALA A 174 -2.27 -8.04 -9.10
CA ALA A 174 -1.59 -7.96 -7.80
C ALA A 174 -2.37 -8.73 -6.74
N GLY A 175 -1.66 -9.41 -5.87
CA GLY A 175 -2.27 -10.19 -4.79
C GLY A 175 -1.21 -10.86 -3.93
N THR A 176 -1.62 -11.94 -3.29
CA THR A 176 -0.82 -12.79 -2.41
C THR A 176 -0.31 -12.06 -1.16
N ALA A 177 -0.10 -12.83 -0.12
CA ALA A 177 0.65 -12.45 1.07
C ALA A 177 1.63 -13.57 1.40
N GLU A 178 2.87 -13.21 1.66
CA GLU A 178 3.91 -14.13 2.08
C GLU A 178 4.63 -13.58 3.31
N LEU A 179 4.66 -14.37 4.37
CA LEU A 179 5.39 -14.08 5.59
C LEU A 179 6.75 -14.78 5.53
N ALA A 180 7.78 -14.09 5.05
CA ALA A 180 9.12 -14.64 4.87
C ALA A 180 10.24 -13.66 5.28
N GLY A 181 9.90 -12.68 6.10
CA GLY A 181 10.83 -11.66 6.58
C GLY A 181 11.43 -10.81 5.45
N LEU A 182 12.47 -10.06 5.76
CA LEU A 182 13.08 -9.10 4.84
C LEU A 182 14.15 -9.71 3.93
N THR A 183 14.74 -10.85 4.31
CA THR A 183 16.00 -11.35 3.70
C THR A 183 15.84 -12.59 2.81
N ALA A 184 14.73 -13.34 2.93
CA ALA A 184 14.52 -14.51 2.09
C ALA A 184 14.38 -14.10 0.61
N SER A 185 14.81 -14.95 -0.31
CA SER A 185 14.67 -14.71 -1.75
C SER A 185 13.20 -14.63 -2.17
N PRO A 186 12.83 -13.79 -3.16
CA PRO A 186 11.47 -13.76 -3.70
C PRO A 186 11.08 -15.10 -4.34
N ASN A 187 9.82 -15.50 -4.15
CA ASN A 187 9.22 -16.64 -4.85
C ASN A 187 8.28 -16.15 -5.97
N TYR A 188 8.80 -16.03 -7.18
CA TYR A 188 8.04 -15.52 -8.33
C TYR A 188 7.00 -16.52 -8.90
N GLU A 189 6.95 -17.76 -8.46
CA GLU A 189 5.82 -18.65 -8.75
C GLU A 189 4.47 -18.04 -8.34
N ARG A 190 4.50 -17.16 -7.32
CA ARG A 190 3.33 -16.37 -6.89
C ARG A 190 2.86 -15.39 -7.96
N ALA A 191 3.77 -14.80 -8.72
CA ALA A 191 3.43 -13.93 -9.86
C ALA A 191 2.86 -14.76 -11.02
N ASP A 192 3.39 -15.96 -11.28
CA ASP A 192 2.84 -16.88 -12.27
C ASP A 192 1.43 -17.37 -11.91
N ILE A 193 1.13 -17.56 -10.62
CA ILE A 193 -0.24 -17.86 -10.17
C ILE A 193 -1.17 -16.68 -10.51
N LEU A 194 -0.76 -15.44 -10.23
CA LEU A 194 -1.54 -14.25 -10.55
C LEU A 194 -1.80 -14.12 -12.06
N LEU A 195 -0.80 -14.44 -12.89
CA LEU A 195 -0.97 -14.44 -14.34
C LEU A 195 -1.98 -15.48 -14.81
N ARG A 196 -1.92 -16.71 -14.27
CA ARG A 196 -2.89 -17.76 -14.58
C ARG A 196 -4.31 -17.36 -14.18
N LEU A 197 -4.47 -16.76 -13.01
CA LEU A 197 -5.75 -16.23 -12.53
C LEU A 197 -6.25 -15.07 -13.40
N GLY A 198 -5.36 -14.15 -13.79
CA GLY A 198 -5.66 -13.06 -14.72
C GLY A 198 -6.14 -13.55 -16.08
N LYS A 199 -5.52 -14.60 -16.64
CA LYS A 199 -5.96 -15.23 -17.89
C LYS A 199 -7.32 -15.95 -17.78
N ARG A 200 -7.65 -16.48 -16.60
CA ARG A 200 -9.00 -17.01 -16.33
C ARG A 200 -10.03 -15.89 -16.23
N MET A 201 -9.65 -14.76 -15.59
CA MET A 201 -10.52 -13.60 -15.47
C MET A 201 -10.80 -12.95 -16.82
N PHE A 202 -9.81 -12.91 -17.71
CA PHE A 202 -9.91 -12.35 -19.07
C PHE A 202 -9.44 -13.37 -20.11
N PRO A 203 -10.35 -14.19 -20.67
CA PRO A 203 -9.98 -15.26 -21.59
C PRO A 203 -9.28 -14.79 -22.88
N GLY A 204 -9.48 -13.53 -23.29
CA GLY A 204 -8.80 -12.91 -24.44
C GLY A 204 -7.38 -12.43 -24.18
N LEU A 205 -6.84 -12.65 -22.97
CA LEU A 205 -5.53 -12.13 -22.56
C LEU A 205 -4.40 -13.11 -22.96
N SER A 206 -3.56 -12.75 -23.93
CA SER A 206 -2.40 -13.57 -24.34
C SER A 206 -1.17 -13.34 -23.45
N GLY A 207 -0.84 -12.10 -23.17
CA GLY A 207 0.17 -11.69 -22.20
C GLY A 207 1.57 -12.22 -22.46
N THR A 208 2.20 -11.78 -23.56
CA THR A 208 3.57 -12.20 -23.92
C THR A 208 4.66 -11.38 -23.25
N GLU A 209 4.43 -10.07 -23.05
CA GLU A 209 5.39 -9.18 -22.39
C GLU A 209 4.99 -8.96 -20.93
N LYS A 210 5.63 -9.70 -20.03
CA LYS A 210 5.38 -9.58 -18.59
C LYS A 210 6.58 -9.04 -17.84
N THR A 211 6.31 -8.27 -16.79
CA THR A 211 7.26 -7.95 -15.73
C THR A 211 6.70 -8.39 -14.38
N GLU A 212 7.57 -8.78 -13.48
CA GLU A 212 7.22 -9.28 -12.16
C GLU A 212 7.90 -8.46 -11.09
N TRP A 213 7.24 -8.29 -9.96
CA TRP A 213 7.79 -7.55 -8.84
C TRP A 213 7.27 -8.07 -7.51
N MET A 214 8.12 -7.97 -6.50
CA MET A 214 7.78 -8.25 -5.11
C MET A 214 8.08 -7.02 -4.24
N GLY A 215 7.18 -6.72 -3.32
CA GLY A 215 7.36 -5.64 -2.35
C GLY A 215 7.02 -6.03 -0.94
N HIS A 216 7.66 -5.33 0.00
CA HIS A 216 7.48 -5.52 1.44
C HIS A 216 6.42 -4.54 1.97
N ARG A 217 5.25 -5.06 2.35
CA ARG A 217 4.22 -4.27 3.05
C ARG A 217 4.57 -4.21 4.53
N PRO A 218 4.73 -3.03 5.12
CA PRO A 218 5.01 -2.87 6.54
C PRO A 218 3.72 -3.06 7.35
N SER A 219 3.51 -4.24 7.89
CA SER A 219 2.25 -4.62 8.57
C SER A 219 2.43 -4.67 10.08
N LEU A 220 1.37 -4.27 10.78
CA LEU A 220 1.29 -4.27 12.24
C LEU A 220 0.11 -5.14 12.68
N PRO A 221 0.14 -5.76 13.87
CA PRO A 221 -0.91 -6.68 14.32
C PRO A 221 -2.31 -6.08 14.34
N ASP A 222 -2.42 -4.77 14.64
CA ASP A 222 -3.68 -4.03 14.68
C ASP A 222 -4.04 -3.35 13.33
N SER A 223 -3.24 -3.57 12.29
CA SER A 223 -3.43 -2.98 10.95
C SER A 223 -3.47 -1.45 10.91
N ARG A 224 -2.97 -0.77 11.93
CA ARG A 224 -2.88 0.70 12.02
C ARG A 224 -1.42 1.15 11.89
N PRO A 225 -1.12 2.23 11.15
CA PRO A 225 0.25 2.75 11.08
C PRO A 225 0.73 3.29 12.42
N VAL A 226 2.03 3.39 12.58
CA VAL A 226 2.66 4.14 13.68
C VAL A 226 2.95 5.55 13.19
N ILE A 227 2.24 6.53 13.77
CA ILE A 227 2.39 7.96 13.46
C ILE A 227 2.44 8.73 14.78
N GLY A 228 3.55 9.41 15.05
CA GLY A 228 3.69 10.18 16.27
C GLY A 228 5.13 10.36 16.71
N LYS A 229 5.32 10.91 17.89
CA LYS A 229 6.65 11.11 18.50
C LYS A 229 7.18 9.80 19.10
N CYS A 230 8.49 9.65 19.06
CA CYS A 230 9.18 8.64 19.86
C CYS A 230 8.95 8.95 21.36
N PRO A 231 8.60 7.96 22.20
CA PRO A 231 8.26 8.20 23.61
C PRO A 231 9.34 8.96 24.38
N ASP A 232 10.60 8.52 24.29
CA ASP A 232 11.71 9.05 25.09
C ASP A 232 12.57 10.09 24.33
N ILE A 233 12.31 10.31 23.04
CA ILE A 233 13.11 11.17 22.17
C ILE A 233 12.19 12.11 21.39
N PRO A 234 11.82 13.28 21.96
CA PRO A 234 10.73 14.12 21.44
C PRO A 234 10.99 14.75 20.06
N ASN A 235 12.23 14.77 19.60
CA ASN A 235 12.61 15.24 18.27
C ASN A 235 12.75 14.11 17.23
N VAL A 236 12.39 12.88 17.59
CA VAL A 236 12.22 11.76 16.65
C VAL A 236 10.74 11.47 16.46
N LEU A 237 10.33 11.35 15.21
CA LEU A 237 8.95 11.02 14.81
C LEU A 237 8.93 9.74 13.99
N PHE A 238 7.82 9.04 14.06
CA PHE A 238 7.56 7.81 13.33
C PHE A 238 6.43 8.01 12.32
N ALA A 239 6.60 7.46 11.11
CA ALA A 239 5.64 7.53 10.01
C ALA A 239 5.74 6.28 9.15
N PHE A 240 5.32 5.12 9.68
CA PHE A 240 5.46 3.82 8.99
C PHE A 240 4.36 2.83 9.40
N GLY A 241 4.38 1.63 8.82
CA GLY A 241 3.47 0.56 9.23
C GLY A 241 2.09 0.62 8.57
N HIS A 242 1.95 1.25 7.40
CA HIS A 242 0.67 1.47 6.72
C HIS A 242 0.09 0.22 6.03
N GLY A 243 0.80 -0.91 6.04
CA GLY A 243 0.35 -2.13 5.38
C GLY A 243 -0.03 -1.93 3.92
N HIS A 244 -1.27 -2.24 3.58
CA HIS A 244 -1.82 -2.08 2.22
C HIS A 244 -2.26 -0.65 1.86
N ARG A 245 -2.31 0.28 2.83
CA ARG A 245 -2.97 1.59 2.69
C ARG A 245 -2.00 2.77 2.63
N GLY A 246 -0.69 2.50 2.43
CA GLY A 246 0.35 3.52 2.50
C GLY A 246 0.14 4.67 1.52
N LEU A 247 -0.19 4.38 0.27
CA LEU A 247 -0.38 5.42 -0.74
C LEU A 247 -1.56 6.36 -0.39
N ILE A 248 -2.69 5.79 0.03
CA ILE A 248 -3.89 6.57 0.43
C ILE A 248 -3.64 7.35 1.72
N GLY A 249 -2.93 6.75 2.69
CA GLY A 249 -2.66 7.37 3.99
C GLY A 249 -1.51 8.39 3.98
N ALA A 250 -0.67 8.40 2.95
CA ALA A 250 0.53 9.23 2.92
C ALA A 250 0.29 10.74 3.02
N PRO A 251 -0.71 11.35 2.34
CA PRO A 251 -0.95 12.79 2.46
C PRO A 251 -1.30 13.21 3.89
N MET A 252 -2.24 12.51 4.53
CA MET A 252 -2.62 12.80 5.92
C MET A 252 -1.47 12.53 6.90
N THR A 253 -0.71 11.46 6.68
CA THR A 253 0.48 11.17 7.49
C THR A 253 1.51 12.29 7.38
N GLY A 254 1.75 12.80 6.18
CA GLY A 254 2.65 13.93 5.96
C GLY A 254 2.17 15.21 6.67
N GLU A 255 0.88 15.51 6.62
CA GLU A 255 0.28 16.66 7.32
C GLU A 255 0.44 16.52 8.84
N ILE A 256 0.13 15.35 9.40
CA ILE A 256 0.31 15.07 10.84
C ILE A 256 1.77 15.26 11.26
N ILE A 257 2.72 14.71 10.52
CA ILE A 257 4.15 14.83 10.84
C ILE A 257 4.59 16.30 10.77
N ALA A 258 4.15 17.04 9.76
CA ALA A 258 4.46 18.48 9.63
C ALA A 258 3.90 19.29 10.81
N ASP A 259 2.67 19.01 11.26
CA ASP A 259 2.08 19.66 12.41
C ASP A 259 2.84 19.35 13.70
N LEU A 260 3.19 18.08 13.95
CA LEU A 260 3.96 17.67 15.11
C LEU A 260 5.36 18.32 15.13
N MET A 261 6.03 18.42 13.99
CA MET A 261 7.33 19.10 13.86
C MET A 261 7.21 20.59 14.10
N ALA A 262 6.14 21.21 13.63
CA ALA A 262 5.85 22.62 13.86
C ALA A 262 5.23 22.92 15.26
N LYS A 263 5.13 21.90 16.13
CA LYS A 263 4.48 21.96 17.46
C LYS A 263 3.01 22.41 17.38
N ARG A 264 2.33 22.11 16.30
CA ARG A 264 0.88 22.32 16.13
C ARG A 264 0.12 21.05 16.50
N GLN A 265 -1.14 21.21 16.86
CA GLN A 265 -2.03 20.07 17.09
C GLN A 265 -2.51 19.53 15.72
N PRO A 266 -2.38 18.22 15.43
CA PRO A 266 -2.96 17.62 14.26
C PRO A 266 -4.49 17.79 14.21
N LYS A 267 -5.05 17.87 13.00
CA LYS A 267 -6.51 18.04 12.77
C LYS A 267 -7.34 16.83 13.18
N ILE A 268 -6.73 15.67 13.29
CA ILE A 268 -7.38 14.42 13.72
C ILE A 268 -6.78 13.90 15.01
N ASP A 269 -7.53 13.09 15.74
CA ASP A 269 -7.00 12.35 16.89
C ASP A 269 -5.99 11.31 16.43
N ILE A 270 -4.72 11.46 16.87
CA ILE A 270 -3.63 10.55 16.55
C ILE A 270 -3.40 9.48 17.64
N THR A 271 -4.17 9.50 18.71
CA THR A 271 -4.04 8.53 19.82
C THR A 271 -4.03 7.07 19.35
N PRO A 272 -4.88 6.66 18.38
CA PRO A 272 -4.86 5.29 17.87
C PRO A 272 -3.61 4.90 17.08
N PHE A 273 -2.76 5.87 16.71
CA PHE A 273 -1.58 5.67 15.86
C PHE A 273 -0.25 5.81 16.64
N ARG A 274 -0.30 6.19 17.89
CA ARG A 274 0.91 6.41 18.72
C ARG A 274 1.72 5.13 18.92
N PRO A 275 3.07 5.22 19.01
CA PRO A 275 3.93 4.05 19.24
C PRO A 275 3.68 3.38 20.61
N GLU A 276 3.26 4.14 21.63
CA GLU A 276 3.05 3.66 23.01
C GLU A 276 1.89 2.65 23.14
N ARG A 277 1.14 2.40 22.08
CA ARG A 277 0.10 1.36 22.08
C ARG A 277 0.64 -0.08 21.98
N PHE A 278 1.95 -0.22 21.84
CA PHE A 278 2.65 -1.51 21.78
C PHE A 278 3.53 -1.75 23.02
#